data_a84546c6e2b31f40bcb39d11242099e1
#
_entry.id   a84546c6e2b31f40bcb39d11242099e1
#
_cell.length_a   1.000
_cell.length_b   1.000
_cell.length_c   1.000
_cell.angle_alpha   90.00
_cell.angle_beta   90.00
_cell.angle_gamma   90.00
#
_symmetry.space_group_name_H-M   'P 1'
#
loop_
_entity.id
_entity.type
_entity.pdbx_description
1 polymer ?
#
loop_
_entity_poly.entity_id
_entity_poly.type
_entity_poly.pdbx_seq_one_letter_code
_entity_poly.pdbx_strand_id
1 'polypeptide(L)'
;MKKAILIVSFGTTYPGTRQKNITAIREQVQALYPDVLIEEAVSSTIVRKAMRTREDIEAKSPAEGLEALKEKGATNVVVLPTHIIDGIENHRMKQVVQEYAQDFASIAVADALLATEADYENVAKALWESLKDEVGDAPLILMGHGTEHAADGSYEIFETAIRNYADHEIYIATVEGAVTIEDVIVRMQKKHASSTNKKMSNQRVVVTPFMLVAGDHANNDMAGGMQEAEDGEPEEDSFAGKLQAAGYTPDCIIRGIGEYPAIREIYMAHLRRKTPEVFSENNACD
;
A
#
# COMPACT_ATOMS: atom_id res chain seq x y z
N MET A 1 -22.39 17.84 -17.49
CA MET A 1 -21.16 17.12 -17.09
C MET A 1 -21.48 16.23 -15.90
N LYS A 2 -21.23 14.92 -15.99
CA LYS A 2 -21.40 13.99 -14.87
C LYS A 2 -20.04 13.48 -14.40
N LYS A 3 -19.64 13.88 -13.20
CA LYS A 3 -18.32 13.63 -12.62
C LYS A 3 -18.28 12.29 -11.93
N ALA A 4 -17.15 11.56 -12.04
CA ALA A 4 -16.98 10.29 -11.39
C ALA A 4 -15.53 10.07 -10.91
N ILE A 5 -15.39 9.24 -9.89
CA ILE A 5 -14.10 8.76 -9.38
C ILE A 5 -14.14 7.23 -9.37
N LEU A 6 -13.13 6.61 -10.00
CA LEU A 6 -12.88 5.17 -9.89
C LEU A 6 -11.72 4.94 -8.92
N ILE A 7 -11.99 4.31 -7.81
CA ILE A 7 -10.96 3.91 -6.84
C ILE A 7 -10.47 2.52 -7.23
N VAL A 8 -9.16 2.38 -7.51
CA VAL A 8 -8.57 1.09 -7.89
C VAL A 8 -7.58 0.65 -6.83
N SER A 9 -7.87 -0.47 -6.17
CA SER A 9 -6.99 -1.10 -5.19
C SER A 9 -6.48 -2.45 -5.70
N PHE A 10 -5.37 -2.94 -5.15
CA PHE A 10 -4.96 -4.33 -5.38
C PHE A 10 -6.02 -5.31 -4.86
N GLY A 11 -6.66 -4.96 -3.75
CA GLY A 11 -7.71 -5.73 -3.09
C GLY A 11 -7.18 -6.62 -1.96
N THR A 12 -8.10 -7.24 -1.26
CA THR A 12 -7.83 -8.22 -0.19
C THR A 12 -9.04 -9.10 0.06
N THR A 13 -8.81 -10.35 0.45
CA THR A 13 -9.84 -11.31 0.88
C THR A 13 -10.11 -11.26 2.38
N TYR A 14 -9.47 -10.35 3.11
CA TYR A 14 -9.68 -10.16 4.55
C TYR A 14 -10.69 -9.02 4.78
N PRO A 15 -11.96 -9.32 5.18
CA PRO A 15 -13.00 -8.31 5.29
C PRO A 15 -12.68 -7.18 6.27
N GLY A 16 -12.09 -7.52 7.42
CA GLY A 16 -11.73 -6.54 8.45
C GLY A 16 -10.70 -5.52 7.97
N THR A 17 -9.62 -5.98 7.31
CA THR A 17 -8.61 -5.08 6.76
C THR A 17 -9.12 -4.32 5.53
N ARG A 18 -9.99 -4.93 4.70
CA ARG A 18 -10.68 -4.23 3.60
C ARG A 18 -11.48 -3.03 4.11
N GLN A 19 -12.27 -3.23 5.18
CA GLN A 19 -13.07 -2.17 5.80
C GLN A 19 -12.20 -1.03 6.31
N LYS A 20 -11.14 -1.35 7.04
CA LYS A 20 -10.29 -0.34 7.70
C LYS A 20 -9.40 0.45 6.72
N ASN A 21 -9.12 -0.09 5.55
CA ASN A 21 -8.22 0.49 4.56
C ASN A 21 -8.95 0.99 3.32
N ILE A 22 -9.51 0.08 2.51
CA ILE A 22 -10.10 0.41 1.21
C ILE A 22 -11.41 1.17 1.39
N THR A 23 -12.32 0.64 2.24
CA THR A 23 -13.59 1.31 2.51
C THR A 23 -13.38 2.66 3.18
N ALA A 24 -12.42 2.79 4.09
CA ALA A 24 -12.08 4.06 4.73
C ALA A 24 -11.59 5.13 3.71
N ILE A 25 -10.81 4.73 2.69
CA ILE A 25 -10.43 5.62 1.58
C ILE A 25 -11.68 6.03 0.79
N ARG A 26 -12.55 5.08 0.45
CA ARG A 26 -13.79 5.36 -0.28
C ARG A 26 -14.69 6.34 0.48
N GLU A 27 -14.87 6.13 1.78
CA GLU A 27 -15.66 7.03 2.64
C GLU A 27 -15.08 8.44 2.67
N GLN A 28 -13.75 8.57 2.73
CA GLN A 28 -13.07 9.86 2.70
C GLN A 28 -13.23 10.55 1.33
N VAL A 29 -13.13 9.81 0.23
CA VAL A 29 -13.42 10.33 -1.13
C VAL A 29 -14.88 10.80 -1.21
N GLN A 30 -15.84 10.00 -0.72
CA GLN A 30 -17.26 10.39 -0.73
C GLN A 30 -17.53 11.65 0.10
N ALA A 31 -16.85 11.80 1.23
CA ALA A 31 -17.00 13.01 2.06
C ALA A 31 -16.43 14.26 1.36
N LEU A 32 -15.34 14.12 0.61
CA LEU A 32 -14.74 15.22 -0.17
C LEU A 32 -15.53 15.59 -1.42
N TYR A 33 -16.20 14.61 -2.04
CA TYR A 33 -16.90 14.73 -3.31
C TYR A 33 -18.31 14.12 -3.21
N PRO A 34 -19.24 14.73 -2.42
CA PRO A 34 -20.54 14.14 -2.11
C PRO A 34 -21.43 13.93 -3.34
N ASP A 35 -21.29 14.78 -4.37
CA ASP A 35 -22.11 14.77 -5.58
C ASP A 35 -21.45 14.02 -6.75
N VAL A 36 -20.33 13.35 -6.52
CA VAL A 36 -19.57 12.64 -7.56
C VAL A 36 -19.91 11.15 -7.50
N LEU A 37 -20.07 10.51 -8.65
CA LEU A 37 -20.21 9.06 -8.72
C LEU A 37 -18.91 8.38 -8.28
N ILE A 38 -19.00 7.41 -7.40
CA ILE A 38 -17.85 6.61 -6.96
C ILE A 38 -18.08 5.16 -7.30
N GLU A 39 -17.11 4.57 -7.99
CA GLU A 39 -16.97 3.14 -8.21
C GLU A 39 -15.65 2.63 -7.61
N GLU A 40 -15.64 1.34 -7.27
CA GLU A 40 -14.46 0.64 -6.78
C GLU A 40 -14.11 -0.49 -7.73
N ALA A 41 -12.81 -0.71 -7.91
CA ALA A 41 -12.28 -1.82 -8.69
C ALA A 41 -11.06 -2.45 -7.98
N VAL A 42 -10.86 -3.73 -8.26
CA VAL A 42 -9.73 -4.52 -7.76
C VAL A 42 -8.84 -4.91 -8.93
N SER A 43 -7.57 -4.51 -8.91
CA SER A 43 -6.63 -4.78 -10.01
C SER A 43 -6.23 -6.26 -10.05
N SER A 44 -5.98 -6.89 -8.90
CA SER A 44 -5.53 -8.28 -8.83
C SER A 44 -6.60 -9.28 -9.25
N THR A 45 -6.32 -10.00 -10.33
CA THR A 45 -7.19 -11.10 -10.81
C THR A 45 -7.29 -12.24 -9.79
N ILE A 46 -6.19 -12.53 -9.09
CA ILE A 46 -6.14 -13.58 -8.06
C ILE A 46 -7.06 -13.19 -6.91
N VAL A 47 -6.97 -11.96 -6.42
CA VAL A 47 -7.82 -11.47 -5.32
C VAL A 47 -9.29 -11.45 -5.74
N ARG A 48 -9.64 -10.95 -6.94
CA ARG A 48 -11.03 -10.98 -7.42
C ARG A 48 -11.59 -12.40 -7.45
N LYS A 49 -10.82 -13.35 -8.00
CA LYS A 49 -11.23 -14.77 -8.02
C LYS A 49 -11.43 -15.31 -6.60
N ALA A 50 -10.54 -15.00 -5.67
CA ALA A 50 -10.65 -15.45 -4.29
C ALA A 50 -11.84 -14.80 -3.55
N MET A 51 -12.10 -13.50 -3.75
CA MET A 51 -13.29 -12.81 -3.22
C MET A 51 -14.58 -13.46 -3.71
N ARG A 52 -14.66 -13.79 -4.99
CA ARG A 52 -15.80 -14.49 -5.57
C ARG A 52 -16.01 -15.88 -4.97
N THR A 53 -14.95 -16.66 -4.84
CA THR A 53 -15.04 -18.06 -4.39
C THR A 53 -15.20 -18.23 -2.89
N ARG A 54 -14.64 -17.32 -2.08
CA ARG A 54 -14.63 -17.43 -0.62
C ARG A 54 -15.70 -16.57 0.05
N GLU A 55 -16.07 -15.44 -0.57
CA GLU A 55 -16.94 -14.44 0.05
C GLU A 55 -18.23 -14.17 -0.76
N ASP A 56 -18.38 -14.80 -1.94
CA ASP A 56 -19.47 -14.51 -2.89
C ASP A 56 -19.57 -13.03 -3.29
N ILE A 57 -18.40 -12.37 -3.39
CA ILE A 57 -18.28 -10.96 -3.78
C ILE A 57 -17.77 -10.86 -5.22
N GLU A 58 -18.58 -10.27 -6.09
CA GLU A 58 -18.22 -9.93 -7.47
C GLU A 58 -17.50 -8.56 -7.50
N ALA A 59 -16.18 -8.58 -7.23
CA ALA A 59 -15.37 -7.38 -7.33
C ALA A 59 -15.05 -7.06 -8.79
N LYS A 60 -15.31 -5.81 -9.21
CA LYS A 60 -15.03 -5.33 -10.57
C LYS A 60 -13.53 -5.24 -10.84
N SER A 61 -13.11 -5.55 -12.06
CA SER A 61 -11.82 -5.14 -12.60
C SER A 61 -11.82 -3.65 -12.92
N PRO A 62 -10.64 -3.01 -13.17
CA PRO A 62 -10.59 -1.62 -13.63
C PRO A 62 -11.45 -1.36 -14.89
N ALA A 63 -11.43 -2.27 -15.86
CA ALA A 63 -12.25 -2.17 -17.07
C ALA A 63 -13.75 -2.21 -16.75
N GLU A 64 -14.20 -3.18 -15.94
CA GLU A 64 -15.61 -3.29 -15.52
C GLU A 64 -16.05 -2.08 -14.67
N GLY A 65 -15.13 -1.49 -13.88
CA GLY A 65 -15.39 -0.26 -13.15
C GLY A 65 -15.60 0.95 -14.06
N LEU A 66 -14.79 1.10 -15.12
CA LEU A 66 -14.96 2.14 -16.13
C LEU A 66 -16.24 1.95 -16.95
N GLU A 67 -16.56 0.72 -17.35
CA GLU A 67 -17.80 0.42 -18.06
C GLU A 67 -19.03 0.76 -17.19
N ALA A 68 -19.03 0.38 -15.91
CA ALA A 68 -20.09 0.73 -14.99
C ALA A 68 -20.27 2.27 -14.82
N LEU A 69 -19.19 3.03 -14.82
CA LEU A 69 -19.26 4.50 -14.80
C LEU A 69 -19.84 5.05 -16.10
N LYS A 70 -19.44 4.51 -17.25
CA LYS A 70 -19.98 4.86 -18.57
C LYS A 70 -21.47 4.57 -18.66
N GLU A 71 -21.92 3.40 -18.25
CA GLU A 71 -23.34 3.03 -18.20
C GLU A 71 -24.16 3.97 -17.29
N LYS A 72 -23.56 4.45 -16.20
CA LYS A 72 -24.15 5.46 -15.32
C LYS A 72 -24.12 6.87 -15.91
N GLY A 73 -23.57 7.04 -17.12
CA GLY A 73 -23.48 8.29 -17.85
C GLY A 73 -22.41 9.26 -17.33
N ALA A 74 -21.38 8.77 -16.68
CA ALA A 74 -20.22 9.58 -16.35
C ALA A 74 -19.54 10.12 -17.62
N THR A 75 -19.15 11.39 -17.60
CA THR A 75 -18.45 12.04 -18.71
C THR A 75 -17.02 12.44 -18.36
N ASN A 76 -16.77 12.70 -17.09
CA ASN A 76 -15.47 13.13 -16.59
C ASN A 76 -15.05 12.23 -15.43
N VAL A 77 -13.95 11.51 -15.60
CA VAL A 77 -13.52 10.46 -14.67
C VAL A 77 -12.11 10.72 -14.14
N VAL A 78 -11.93 10.69 -12.83
CA VAL A 78 -10.60 10.57 -12.23
C VAL A 78 -10.44 9.17 -11.67
N VAL A 79 -9.37 8.48 -12.05
CA VAL A 79 -9.01 7.17 -11.49
C VAL A 79 -8.01 7.42 -10.36
N LEU A 80 -8.35 6.95 -9.15
CA LEU A 80 -7.51 7.00 -7.96
C LEU A 80 -6.91 5.62 -7.70
N PRO A 81 -5.65 5.36 -8.07
CA PRO A 81 -4.96 4.16 -7.64
C PRO A 81 -4.59 4.26 -6.17
N THR A 82 -4.75 3.17 -5.44
CA THR A 82 -4.26 3.06 -4.06
C THR A 82 -2.97 2.23 -3.98
N HIS A 83 -2.28 2.07 -5.10
CA HIS A 83 -0.98 1.41 -5.18
C HIS A 83 0.11 2.23 -4.48
N ILE A 84 1.09 1.54 -3.88
CA ILE A 84 2.21 2.19 -3.19
C ILE A 84 3.20 2.76 -4.19
N ILE A 85 3.56 1.98 -5.19
CA ILE A 85 4.56 2.30 -6.22
C ILE A 85 3.94 2.28 -7.61
N ASP A 86 4.58 2.93 -8.57
CA ASP A 86 4.21 2.85 -9.99
C ASP A 86 4.75 1.57 -10.63
N GLY A 87 4.34 0.42 -10.07
CA GLY A 87 4.74 -0.92 -10.49
C GLY A 87 3.83 -1.53 -11.58
N ILE A 88 3.99 -2.84 -11.79
CA ILE A 88 3.29 -3.60 -12.85
C ILE A 88 1.77 -3.42 -12.80
N GLU A 89 1.16 -3.52 -11.60
CA GLU A 89 -0.29 -3.41 -11.45
C GLU A 89 -0.80 -1.99 -11.77
N ASN A 90 -0.05 -0.96 -11.38
CA ASN A 90 -0.40 0.43 -11.70
C ASN A 90 -0.25 0.70 -13.20
N HIS A 91 0.79 0.18 -13.85
CA HIS A 91 0.97 0.27 -15.29
C HIS A 91 -0.16 -0.44 -16.06
N ARG A 92 -0.53 -1.65 -15.67
CA ARG A 92 -1.66 -2.38 -16.28
C ARG A 92 -2.97 -1.60 -16.14
N MET A 93 -3.23 -1.03 -14.97
CA MET A 93 -4.40 -0.19 -14.74
C MET A 93 -4.38 1.05 -15.65
N LYS A 94 -3.23 1.74 -15.79
CA LYS A 94 -3.08 2.89 -16.70
C LYS A 94 -3.32 2.50 -18.16
N GLN A 95 -2.87 1.32 -18.61
CA GLN A 95 -3.17 0.82 -19.96
C GLN A 95 -4.67 0.63 -20.17
N VAL A 96 -5.37 0.01 -19.22
CA VAL A 96 -6.83 -0.11 -19.28
C VAL A 96 -7.49 1.26 -19.38
N VAL A 97 -7.07 2.24 -18.56
CA VAL A 97 -7.62 3.60 -18.62
C VAL A 97 -7.41 4.23 -20.00
N GLN A 98 -6.26 4.00 -20.62
CA GLN A 98 -5.97 4.52 -21.97
C GLN A 98 -6.88 3.91 -23.05
N GLU A 99 -7.24 2.63 -22.93
CA GLU A 99 -8.20 1.98 -23.83
C GLU A 99 -9.60 2.62 -23.80
N TYR A 100 -10.00 3.11 -22.61
CA TYR A 100 -11.28 3.79 -22.38
C TYR A 100 -11.24 5.31 -22.59
N ALA A 101 -10.09 5.89 -22.97
CA ALA A 101 -9.92 7.35 -23.04
C ALA A 101 -10.94 8.04 -23.98
N GLN A 102 -11.37 7.38 -25.05
CA GLN A 102 -12.34 7.92 -26.02
C GLN A 102 -13.78 7.83 -25.56
N ASP A 103 -14.08 7.06 -24.51
CA ASP A 103 -15.43 6.87 -23.98
C ASP A 103 -15.86 8.00 -23.04
N PHE A 104 -14.92 8.84 -22.61
CA PHE A 104 -15.15 9.94 -21.68
C PHE A 104 -14.73 11.27 -22.29
N ALA A 105 -15.42 12.35 -21.94
CA ALA A 105 -15.00 13.69 -22.36
C ALA A 105 -13.64 14.09 -21.74
N SER A 106 -13.37 13.59 -20.54
CA SER A 106 -12.07 13.74 -19.87
C SER A 106 -11.86 12.58 -18.88
N ILE A 107 -10.69 11.97 -18.94
CA ILE A 107 -10.26 10.97 -17.98
C ILE A 107 -8.79 11.17 -17.62
N ALA A 108 -8.46 11.10 -16.33
CA ALA A 108 -7.08 11.14 -15.86
C ALA A 108 -6.85 10.18 -14.70
N VAL A 109 -5.60 9.78 -14.50
CA VAL A 109 -5.16 8.92 -13.40
C VAL A 109 -4.41 9.76 -12.40
N ALA A 110 -4.78 9.69 -11.12
CA ALA A 110 -4.01 10.26 -10.03
C ALA A 110 -2.74 9.43 -9.78
N ASP A 111 -1.80 10.01 -9.04
CA ASP A 111 -0.52 9.37 -8.77
C ASP A 111 -0.66 8.21 -7.77
N ALA A 112 0.24 7.22 -7.85
CA ALA A 112 0.47 6.23 -6.80
C ALA A 112 1.04 6.92 -5.55
N LEU A 113 1.11 6.22 -4.41
CA LEU A 113 1.52 6.83 -3.14
C LEU A 113 2.93 7.44 -3.21
N LEU A 114 3.89 6.73 -3.80
CA LEU A 114 5.28 7.15 -3.99
C LEU A 114 5.50 7.52 -5.46
N ALA A 115 5.17 8.74 -5.85
CA ALA A 115 5.30 9.19 -7.24
C ALA A 115 6.35 10.30 -7.43
N THR A 116 6.51 11.18 -6.46
CA THR A 116 7.43 12.32 -6.52
C THR A 116 8.33 12.34 -5.29
N GLU A 117 9.46 13.06 -5.36
CA GLU A 117 10.36 13.25 -4.22
C GLU A 117 9.60 13.77 -2.97
N ALA A 118 8.72 14.74 -3.15
CA ALA A 118 7.89 15.25 -2.07
C ALA A 118 6.94 14.19 -1.49
N ASP A 119 6.47 13.23 -2.30
CA ASP A 119 5.62 12.15 -1.81
C ASP A 119 6.42 11.19 -0.90
N TYR A 120 7.68 10.88 -1.24
CA TYR A 120 8.55 10.07 -0.38
C TYR A 120 8.73 10.73 1.00
N GLU A 121 8.99 12.04 1.05
CA GLU A 121 9.13 12.80 2.30
C GLU A 121 7.83 12.84 3.11
N ASN A 122 6.70 13.11 2.43
CA ASN A 122 5.39 13.20 3.07
C ASN A 122 4.94 11.84 3.63
N VAL A 123 5.17 10.75 2.87
CA VAL A 123 4.85 9.38 3.32
C VAL A 123 5.76 8.97 4.47
N ALA A 124 7.06 9.28 4.40
CA ALA A 124 8.01 9.03 5.48
C ALA A 124 7.57 9.70 6.80
N LYS A 125 7.21 10.98 6.73
CA LYS A 125 6.67 11.72 7.87
C LYS A 125 5.37 11.09 8.38
N ALA A 126 4.38 10.90 7.50
CA ALA A 126 3.07 10.39 7.88
C ALA A 126 3.15 9.02 8.54
N LEU A 127 3.99 8.13 7.98
CA LEU A 127 4.16 6.77 8.49
C LEU A 127 4.89 6.76 9.83
N TRP A 128 6.02 7.47 9.93
CA TRP A 128 6.80 7.52 11.17
C TRP A 128 6.01 8.13 12.32
N GLU A 129 5.38 9.28 12.11
CA GLU A 129 4.54 9.91 13.14
C GLU A 129 3.38 9.03 13.61
N SER A 130 2.93 8.09 12.76
CA SER A 130 1.86 7.13 13.10
C SER A 130 2.38 5.90 13.85
N LEU A 131 3.67 5.57 13.73
CA LEU A 131 4.25 4.33 14.26
C LEU A 131 5.19 4.54 15.46
N LYS A 132 5.81 5.70 15.58
CA LYS A 132 6.93 5.94 16.51
C LYS A 132 6.66 5.54 17.96
N ASP A 133 5.44 5.73 18.45
CA ASP A 133 5.08 5.41 19.84
C ASP A 133 4.99 3.88 20.06
N GLU A 134 4.55 3.12 19.05
CA GLU A 134 4.50 1.67 19.09
C GLU A 134 5.89 1.04 18.87
N VAL A 135 6.71 1.67 18.03
CA VAL A 135 8.08 1.24 17.72
C VAL A 135 9.00 1.49 18.91
N GLY A 136 8.92 2.67 19.54
CA GLY A 136 9.84 3.07 20.62
C GLY A 136 11.29 3.08 20.13
N ASP A 137 12.19 2.51 20.91
CA ASP A 137 13.64 2.42 20.58
C ASP A 137 14.02 1.19 19.75
N ALA A 138 13.06 0.32 19.41
CA ALA A 138 13.32 -0.91 18.67
C ALA A 138 13.58 -0.62 17.18
N PRO A 139 14.49 -1.36 16.51
CA PRO A 139 14.58 -1.32 15.06
C PRO A 139 13.23 -1.61 14.40
N LEU A 140 12.93 -0.92 13.31
CA LEU A 140 11.71 -1.09 12.53
C LEU A 140 12.04 -1.74 11.19
N ILE A 141 11.30 -2.78 10.84
CA ILE A 141 11.32 -3.39 9.51
C ILE A 141 9.97 -3.15 8.85
N LEU A 142 10.00 -2.52 7.70
CA LEU A 142 8.84 -2.34 6.83
C LEU A 142 8.83 -3.44 5.77
N MET A 143 7.79 -4.26 5.75
CA MET A 143 7.64 -5.31 4.74
C MET A 143 6.88 -4.80 3.52
N GLY A 144 7.58 -4.57 2.42
CA GLY A 144 6.98 -4.29 1.11
C GLY A 144 6.60 -5.56 0.36
N HIS A 145 5.73 -5.45 -0.63
CA HIS A 145 5.43 -6.57 -1.52
C HIS A 145 6.65 -6.88 -2.40
N GLY A 146 7.27 -5.84 -2.94
CA GLY A 146 8.32 -6.00 -3.96
C GLY A 146 7.76 -6.22 -5.34
N THR A 147 8.64 -6.23 -6.34
CA THR A 147 8.30 -6.46 -7.74
C THR A 147 9.55 -6.73 -8.56
N GLU A 148 9.46 -7.52 -9.63
CA GLU A 148 10.53 -7.67 -10.63
C GLU A 148 10.67 -6.42 -11.55
N HIS A 149 9.75 -5.45 -11.43
CA HIS A 149 9.77 -4.23 -12.20
C HIS A 149 10.81 -3.22 -11.66
N ALA A 150 11.32 -2.34 -12.54
CA ALA A 150 12.26 -1.28 -12.13
C ALA A 150 11.75 -0.37 -11.00
N ALA A 151 10.43 -0.31 -10.79
CA ALA A 151 9.82 0.40 -9.67
C ALA A 151 10.17 -0.18 -8.28
N ASP A 152 10.78 -1.36 -8.20
CA ASP A 152 11.27 -1.94 -6.94
C ASP A 152 12.30 -1.03 -6.26
N GLY A 153 13.08 -0.28 -7.02
CA GLY A 153 14.00 0.74 -6.51
C GLY A 153 13.34 1.82 -5.65
N SER A 154 12.01 1.99 -5.74
CA SER A 154 11.25 2.90 -4.88
C SER A 154 11.36 2.54 -3.39
N TYR A 155 11.53 1.27 -3.06
CA TYR A 155 11.68 0.83 -1.67
C TYR A 155 13.01 1.30 -1.06
N GLU A 156 14.10 1.26 -1.81
CA GLU A 156 15.41 1.77 -1.35
C GLU A 156 15.40 3.30 -1.17
N ILE A 157 14.78 4.02 -2.11
CA ILE A 157 14.60 5.47 -2.01
C ILE A 157 13.76 5.79 -0.77
N PHE A 158 12.67 5.05 -0.54
CA PHE A 158 11.81 5.26 0.61
C PHE A 158 12.48 4.89 1.94
N GLU A 159 13.29 3.82 1.99
CA GLU A 159 14.10 3.50 3.18
C GLU A 159 15.00 4.67 3.55
N THR A 160 15.63 5.28 2.55
CA THR A 160 16.50 6.44 2.75
C THR A 160 15.71 7.65 3.27
N ALA A 161 14.55 7.94 2.67
CA ALA A 161 13.71 9.07 3.06
C ALA A 161 13.19 8.94 4.50
N ILE A 162 12.67 7.77 4.87
CA ILE A 162 12.12 7.56 6.22
C ILE A 162 13.21 7.54 7.29
N ARG A 163 14.38 6.99 7.01
CA ARG A 163 15.52 7.01 7.93
C ARG A 163 16.03 8.43 8.18
N ASN A 164 16.10 9.24 7.11
CA ASN A 164 16.52 10.63 7.22
C ASN A 164 15.52 11.47 8.03
N TYR A 165 14.22 11.20 7.87
CA TYR A 165 13.18 11.90 8.64
C TYR A 165 13.16 11.48 10.11
N ALA A 166 13.20 10.17 10.37
CA ALA A 166 13.01 9.60 11.69
C ALA A 166 14.23 9.68 12.59
N ASP A 167 15.46 9.78 12.02
CA ASP A 167 16.72 9.55 12.70
C ASP A 167 16.71 8.25 13.53
N HIS A 168 16.15 7.19 12.92
CA HIS A 168 15.88 5.92 13.57
C HIS A 168 16.41 4.73 12.75
N GLU A 169 16.57 3.58 13.41
CA GLU A 169 16.98 2.34 12.74
C GLU A 169 15.80 1.70 12.02
N ILE A 170 15.68 1.96 10.71
CA ILE A 170 14.59 1.48 9.86
C ILE A 170 15.17 0.74 8.66
N TYR A 171 14.53 -0.36 8.28
CA TYR A 171 14.88 -1.17 7.13
C TYR A 171 13.63 -1.47 6.31
N ILE A 172 13.81 -1.72 5.02
CA ILE A 172 12.76 -2.28 4.17
C ILE A 172 13.24 -3.62 3.62
N ALA A 173 12.42 -4.63 3.77
CA ALA A 173 12.56 -5.91 3.09
C ALA A 173 11.28 -6.19 2.28
N THR A 174 11.38 -6.97 1.23
CA THR A 174 10.26 -7.25 0.34
C THR A 174 10.04 -8.77 0.23
N VAL A 175 8.78 -9.16 -0.04
CA VAL A 175 8.42 -10.57 -0.25
C VAL A 175 8.93 -11.06 -1.60
N GLU A 176 8.73 -10.26 -2.67
CA GLU A 176 9.00 -10.63 -4.05
C GLU A 176 10.01 -9.69 -4.76
N GLY A 177 10.65 -8.77 -4.03
CA GLY A 177 11.60 -7.80 -4.60
C GLY A 177 13.06 -8.16 -4.35
N ALA A 178 13.94 -7.18 -4.60
CA ALA A 178 15.38 -7.38 -4.60
C ALA A 178 15.98 -7.49 -3.19
N VAL A 179 15.38 -6.86 -2.17
CA VAL A 179 15.92 -6.86 -0.79
C VAL A 179 15.11 -7.84 0.06
N THR A 180 15.74 -8.92 0.48
CA THR A 180 15.11 -9.97 1.30
C THR A 180 15.23 -9.65 2.80
N ILE A 181 14.48 -10.39 3.63
CA ILE A 181 14.60 -10.28 5.09
C ILE A 181 15.98 -10.74 5.56
N GLU A 182 16.59 -11.72 4.89
CA GLU A 182 17.93 -12.20 5.20
C GLU A 182 18.99 -11.11 4.98
N ASP A 183 18.86 -10.32 3.91
CA ASP A 183 19.73 -9.17 3.65
C ASP A 183 19.64 -8.14 4.78
N VAL A 184 18.41 -7.88 5.24
CA VAL A 184 18.16 -6.95 6.36
C VAL A 184 18.76 -7.50 7.65
N ILE A 185 18.59 -8.79 7.96
CA ILE A 185 19.19 -9.43 9.14
C ILE A 185 20.72 -9.28 9.12
N VAL A 186 21.36 -9.52 7.97
CA VAL A 186 22.82 -9.33 7.83
C VAL A 186 23.22 -7.87 8.04
N ARG A 187 22.45 -6.90 7.52
CA ARG A 187 22.72 -5.46 7.72
C ARG A 187 22.59 -5.08 9.20
N MET A 188 21.59 -5.57 9.91
CA MET A 188 21.37 -5.35 11.35
C MET A 188 22.53 -5.93 12.16
N GLN A 189 22.89 -7.19 11.91
CA GLN A 189 23.99 -7.86 12.61
C GLN A 189 25.33 -7.14 12.43
N LYS A 190 25.66 -6.68 11.23
CA LYS A 190 26.86 -5.88 10.95
C LYS A 190 26.87 -4.56 11.73
N LYS A 191 25.74 -3.85 11.78
CA LYS A 191 25.60 -2.60 12.52
C LYS A 191 25.78 -2.83 14.03
N HIS A 192 25.13 -3.85 14.57
CA HIS A 192 25.19 -4.15 15.99
C HIS A 192 26.57 -4.70 16.42
N ALA A 193 27.26 -5.47 15.56
CA ALA A 193 28.62 -5.95 15.84
C ALA A 193 29.65 -4.82 15.98
N SER A 194 29.42 -3.69 15.33
CA SER A 194 30.26 -2.49 15.42
C SER A 194 29.92 -1.59 16.62
N SER A 195 28.79 -1.85 17.29
CA SER A 195 28.37 -1.13 18.50
C SER A 195 29.01 -1.71 19.76
N THR A 196 29.42 -0.85 20.69
CA THR A 196 30.01 -1.25 21.99
C THR A 196 29.00 -1.89 22.95
N ASN A 197 27.71 -1.89 22.63
CA ASN A 197 26.64 -2.50 23.43
C ASN A 197 26.40 -3.97 23.03
N LYS A 198 27.03 -4.88 23.73
CA LYS A 198 27.08 -6.33 23.52
C LYS A 198 25.82 -7.13 23.93
N LYS A 199 24.61 -6.64 23.83
CA LYS A 199 23.42 -7.47 24.09
C LYS A 199 22.59 -7.64 22.82
N MET A 200 22.96 -8.64 22.00
CA MET A 200 22.23 -9.02 20.78
C MET A 200 21.18 -10.12 20.98
N SER A 201 21.20 -10.88 22.07
CA SER A 201 20.18 -11.91 22.29
C SER A 201 18.92 -11.29 22.87
N ASN A 202 17.76 -11.56 22.21
CA ASN A 202 16.43 -11.10 22.56
C ASN A 202 16.16 -9.59 22.35
N GLN A 203 16.82 -8.95 21.37
CA GLN A 203 16.44 -7.59 21.02
C GLN A 203 15.09 -7.58 20.28
N ARG A 204 14.15 -6.78 20.81
CA ARG A 204 12.86 -6.55 20.14
C ARG A 204 13.10 -5.88 18.78
N VAL A 205 12.41 -6.36 17.76
CA VAL A 205 12.37 -5.78 16.41
C VAL A 205 10.92 -5.66 15.97
N VAL A 206 10.49 -4.46 15.64
CA VAL A 206 9.13 -4.23 15.16
C VAL A 206 9.07 -4.51 13.67
N VAL A 207 8.08 -5.28 13.23
CA VAL A 207 7.83 -5.58 11.81
C VAL A 207 6.41 -5.17 11.48
N THR A 208 6.24 -4.41 10.39
CA THR A 208 4.90 -3.98 9.94
C THR A 208 4.82 -3.94 8.42
N PRO A 209 3.67 -4.20 7.80
CA PRO A 209 3.57 -4.15 6.35
C PRO A 209 3.66 -2.70 5.85
N PHE A 210 4.46 -2.49 4.81
CA PHE A 210 4.41 -1.30 3.97
C PHE A 210 3.58 -1.61 2.72
N MET A 211 2.33 -1.97 2.98
CA MET A 211 1.30 -2.29 2.00
C MET A 211 0.00 -1.62 2.41
N LEU A 212 -0.84 -1.26 1.44
CA LEU A 212 -2.12 -0.60 1.74
C LEU A 212 -2.93 -1.38 2.77
N VAL A 213 -3.00 -2.70 2.60
CA VAL A 213 -3.80 -3.64 3.41
C VAL A 213 -2.90 -4.67 4.09
N ALA A 214 -3.19 -5.03 5.32
CA ALA A 214 -2.58 -6.16 6.01
C ALA A 214 -3.39 -7.43 5.68
N GLY A 215 -3.14 -8.00 4.50
CA GLY A 215 -3.78 -9.21 4.00
C GLY A 215 -2.94 -10.46 4.24
N ASP A 216 -2.94 -11.37 3.25
CA ASP A 216 -2.27 -12.66 3.29
C ASP A 216 -0.77 -12.53 3.61
N HIS A 217 -0.04 -11.69 2.88
CA HIS A 217 1.38 -11.47 3.13
C HIS A 217 1.69 -10.99 4.56
N ALA A 218 0.84 -10.15 5.15
CA ALA A 218 1.08 -9.67 6.52
C ALA A 218 0.81 -10.75 7.59
N ASN A 219 -0.14 -11.64 7.34
CA ASN A 219 -0.47 -12.71 8.29
C ASN A 219 0.47 -13.92 8.14
N ASN A 220 0.81 -14.30 6.91
CA ASN A 220 1.61 -15.48 6.62
C ASN A 220 3.09 -15.14 6.40
N ASP A 221 3.46 -14.42 5.33
CA ASP A 221 4.87 -14.16 5.03
C ASP A 221 5.57 -13.27 6.08
N MET A 222 4.85 -12.34 6.71
CA MET A 222 5.41 -11.50 7.76
C MET A 222 5.36 -12.16 9.13
N ALA A 223 4.14 -12.44 9.61
CA ALA A 223 3.91 -12.91 10.98
C ALA A 223 3.97 -14.44 11.13
N GLY A 224 4.03 -15.19 10.02
CA GLY A 224 4.12 -16.66 10.05
C GLY A 224 2.93 -17.34 10.69
N GLY A 225 1.72 -16.80 10.52
CA GLY A 225 0.52 -17.41 11.08
C GLY A 225 0.45 -17.41 12.61
N MET A 226 1.31 -16.68 13.33
CA MET A 226 1.42 -16.68 14.80
C MET A 226 0.08 -16.58 15.53
N GLN A 227 -0.90 -15.87 14.95
CA GLN A 227 -2.22 -15.69 15.57
C GLN A 227 -3.09 -16.96 15.50
N GLU A 228 -2.79 -17.87 14.59
CA GLU A 228 -3.52 -19.13 14.36
C GLU A 228 -2.76 -20.36 14.86
N ALA A 229 -1.45 -20.21 15.16
CA ALA A 229 -0.61 -21.27 15.64
C ALA A 229 -0.95 -21.66 17.10
N GLU A 230 -1.06 -22.96 17.40
CA GLU A 230 -1.39 -23.48 18.75
C GLU A 230 -0.34 -23.10 19.80
N ASP A 231 0.92 -22.98 19.41
CA ASP A 231 2.06 -22.61 20.25
C ASP A 231 2.43 -21.11 20.18
N GLY A 232 1.81 -20.38 19.26
CA GLY A 232 2.09 -18.96 19.01
C GLY A 232 3.46 -18.70 18.35
N GLU A 233 4.12 -19.75 17.84
CA GLU A 233 5.39 -19.62 17.14
C GLU A 233 5.17 -19.31 15.65
N PRO A 234 5.99 -18.45 15.04
CA PRO A 234 5.87 -18.15 13.62
C PRO A 234 6.42 -19.27 12.74
N GLU A 235 5.87 -19.45 11.54
CA GLU A 235 6.45 -20.33 10.52
C GLU A 235 7.90 -19.90 10.22
N GLU A 236 8.81 -20.91 10.08
CA GLU A 236 10.25 -20.69 9.93
C GLU A 236 10.61 -19.81 8.71
N ASP A 237 9.85 -19.93 7.61
CA ASP A 237 10.10 -19.18 6.37
C ASP A 237 9.57 -17.74 6.39
N SER A 238 8.78 -17.38 7.41
CA SER A 238 8.27 -16.02 7.58
C SER A 238 9.36 -15.04 8.02
N PHE A 239 9.06 -13.73 7.89
CA PHE A 239 9.96 -12.69 8.42
C PHE A 239 10.16 -12.85 9.92
N ALA A 240 9.10 -13.11 10.67
CA ALA A 240 9.15 -13.33 12.11
C ALA A 240 9.99 -14.57 12.46
N GLY A 241 9.77 -15.71 11.77
CA GLY A 241 10.54 -16.93 12.01
C GLY A 241 12.04 -16.75 11.74
N LYS A 242 12.40 -16.10 10.62
CA LYS A 242 13.79 -15.81 10.26
C LYS A 242 14.48 -14.87 11.25
N LEU A 243 13.75 -13.86 11.73
CA LEU A 243 14.24 -12.96 12.78
C LEU A 243 14.46 -13.70 14.09
N GLN A 244 13.53 -14.58 14.49
CA GLN A 244 13.63 -15.39 15.70
C GLN A 244 14.84 -16.36 15.59
N ALA A 245 15.01 -17.02 14.46
CA ALA A 245 16.17 -17.87 14.19
C ALA A 245 17.50 -17.11 14.25
N ALA A 246 17.50 -15.81 13.91
CA ALA A 246 18.64 -14.92 14.01
C ALA A 246 18.88 -14.36 15.44
N GLY A 247 18.04 -14.71 16.43
CA GLY A 247 18.16 -14.31 17.82
C GLY A 247 17.47 -13.00 18.19
N TYR A 248 16.59 -12.49 17.36
CA TYR A 248 15.72 -11.33 17.64
C TYR A 248 14.38 -11.77 18.21
N THR A 249 13.67 -10.81 18.84
CA THR A 249 12.27 -11.00 19.24
C THR A 249 11.38 -10.15 18.34
N PRO A 250 10.76 -10.74 17.30
CA PRO A 250 9.88 -10.02 16.39
C PRO A 250 8.59 -9.61 17.11
N ASP A 251 8.16 -8.36 16.86
CA ASP A 251 6.88 -7.79 17.29
C ASP A 251 6.14 -7.33 16.05
N CYS A 252 5.15 -8.10 15.62
CA CYS A 252 4.45 -7.90 14.35
C CYS A 252 3.22 -7.04 14.51
N ILE A 253 3.25 -5.82 13.95
CA ILE A 253 2.08 -4.94 13.84
C ILE A 253 1.34 -5.28 12.55
N ILE A 254 0.27 -6.08 12.64
CA ILE A 254 -0.54 -6.48 11.48
C ILE A 254 -1.56 -5.38 11.18
N ARG A 255 -1.07 -4.29 10.56
CA ARG A 255 -1.87 -3.11 10.20
C ARG A 255 -1.45 -2.61 8.83
N GLY A 256 -2.42 -2.49 7.90
CA GLY A 256 -2.17 -1.88 6.60
C GLY A 256 -1.95 -0.37 6.71
N ILE A 257 -1.12 0.20 5.84
CA ILE A 257 -0.85 1.65 5.92
C ILE A 257 -2.08 2.51 5.60
N GLY A 258 -3.10 1.94 4.93
CA GLY A 258 -4.38 2.61 4.71
C GLY A 258 -5.20 2.85 5.99
N GLU A 259 -4.85 2.21 7.12
CA GLU A 259 -5.47 2.48 8.42
C GLU A 259 -5.03 3.84 9.00
N TYR A 260 -3.86 4.36 8.59
CA TYR A 260 -3.36 5.63 9.08
C TYR A 260 -4.02 6.81 8.35
N PRO A 261 -4.75 7.71 9.06
CA PRO A 261 -5.42 8.85 8.44
C PRO A 261 -4.46 9.75 7.66
N ALA A 262 -3.23 9.93 8.15
CA ALA A 262 -2.21 10.76 7.50
C ALA A 262 -1.78 10.18 6.12
N ILE A 263 -1.73 8.86 5.98
CA ILE A 263 -1.46 8.20 4.69
C ILE A 263 -2.65 8.37 3.74
N ARG A 264 -3.88 8.18 4.22
CA ARG A 264 -5.07 8.39 3.38
C ARG A 264 -5.15 9.83 2.86
N GLU A 265 -4.73 10.81 3.67
CA GLU A 265 -4.72 12.21 3.25
C GLU A 265 -3.76 12.48 2.08
N ILE A 266 -2.67 11.72 1.94
CA ILE A 266 -1.78 11.81 0.78
C ILE A 266 -2.51 11.36 -0.50
N TYR A 267 -3.24 10.24 -0.46
CA TYR A 267 -4.09 9.84 -1.60
C TYR A 267 -5.14 10.91 -1.93
N MET A 268 -5.73 11.55 -0.91
CA MET A 268 -6.66 12.65 -1.13
C MET A 268 -5.98 13.88 -1.75
N ALA A 269 -4.74 14.16 -1.39
CA ALA A 269 -3.95 15.23 -2.01
C ALA A 269 -3.68 14.92 -3.49
N HIS A 270 -3.34 13.65 -3.83
CA HIS A 270 -3.16 13.22 -5.22
C HIS A 270 -4.46 13.38 -6.02
N LEU A 271 -5.59 12.98 -5.45
CA LEU A 271 -6.91 13.15 -6.07
C LEU A 271 -7.23 14.63 -6.31
N ARG A 272 -7.01 15.51 -5.31
CA ARG A 272 -7.24 16.96 -5.45
C ARG A 272 -6.37 17.62 -6.51
N ARG A 273 -5.15 17.11 -6.76
CA ARG A 273 -4.29 17.61 -7.85
C ARG A 273 -4.85 17.32 -9.23
N LYS A 274 -5.57 16.19 -9.39
CA LYS A 274 -6.12 15.75 -10.68
C LYS A 274 -7.54 16.22 -10.97
N THR A 275 -8.36 16.38 -9.95
CA THR A 275 -9.77 16.75 -10.13
C THR A 275 -10.00 18.10 -10.83
N PRO A 276 -9.21 19.18 -10.63
CA PRO A 276 -9.40 20.42 -11.38
C PRO A 276 -9.19 20.27 -12.88
N GLU A 277 -8.25 19.42 -13.31
CA GLU A 277 -7.98 19.15 -14.73
C GLU A 277 -9.15 18.47 -15.42
N VAL A 278 -9.84 17.56 -14.71
CA VAL A 278 -10.89 16.71 -15.26
C VAL A 278 -12.29 17.28 -15.02
N PHE A 279 -12.49 17.94 -13.88
CA PHE A 279 -13.81 18.42 -13.45
C PHE A 279 -14.07 19.90 -13.79
N SER A 280 -13.14 20.61 -14.44
CA SER A 280 -13.38 21.96 -14.94
C SER A 280 -14.37 21.97 -16.09
N GLU A 281 -15.23 22.99 -16.16
CA GLU A 281 -16.22 23.15 -17.24
C GLU A 281 -15.59 23.55 -18.58
N ASN A 282 -14.28 23.88 -18.61
CA ASN A 282 -13.59 24.40 -19.79
C ASN A 282 -13.08 23.32 -20.77
N ASN A 283 -13.32 22.04 -20.53
CA ASN A 283 -12.96 20.95 -21.45
C ASN A 283 -14.06 20.60 -22.48
N ALA A 284 -15.05 21.48 -22.68
CA ALA A 284 -15.88 21.41 -23.86
C ALA A 284 -15.07 21.96 -25.04
N CYS A 285 -14.52 21.05 -25.85
CA CYS A 285 -13.87 21.42 -27.11
C CYS A 285 -14.75 22.31 -27.97
N ASP A 286 -14.16 23.45 -28.41
CA ASP A 286 -14.60 24.15 -29.61
C ASP A 286 -14.41 23.25 -30.85
#